data_6f22a7784d3bf4ae54aa53fc0e78e530
#
_entry.id   6f22a7784d3bf4ae54aa53fc0e78e530
#
_cell.length_a   1.000
_cell.length_b   1.000
_cell.length_c   1.000
_cell.angle_alpha   90.00
_cell.angle_beta   90.00
_cell.angle_gamma   90.00
#
_symmetry.space_group_name_H-M   'P 1'
#
loop_
_entity.id
_entity.type
_entity.pdbx_description
1 polymer ?
#
loop_
_entity_poly.entity_id
_entity_poly.type
_entity_poly.pdbx_seq_one_letter_code
_entity_poly.pdbx_strand_id
1 'polypeptide(L)'
;MKYSIIIAVYNRLEEVKELLESAEKLEGDRDLFELLFVDDGSKDGFKEFIEQYHSASGLHVRAIYQQNQGPGAARNHGMSQAQGEYFIFVDSDCMFPPQWLTEIEKVQNEHHYDAFGGPDTCHPSFSPLLKAINYSMTSFIGTGGTRGNKKHVGRFYPRSFNMGISRKVYDTIGGMGGLRHGQDMDYSMRIYNAGFKVGLIADAYVYHKRRTSI
;
A
#
# COMPACT_ATOMS: atom_id res chain seq x y z
N MET A 1 11.26 -11.95 -9.15
CA MET A 1 10.33 -10.91 -8.63
C MET A 1 10.48 -10.85 -7.10
N LYS A 2 10.79 -9.69 -6.55
CA LYS A 2 11.03 -9.49 -5.12
C LYS A 2 9.79 -8.99 -4.40
N TYR A 3 9.00 -8.14 -5.07
CA TYR A 3 7.83 -7.49 -4.47
C TYR A 3 6.54 -7.79 -5.23
N SER A 4 5.46 -8.09 -4.50
CA SER A 4 4.10 -8.02 -5.01
C SER A 4 3.39 -6.85 -4.34
N ILE A 5 3.08 -5.81 -5.12
CA ILE A 5 2.33 -4.65 -4.65
C ILE A 5 0.85 -4.99 -4.80
N ILE A 6 0.18 -5.21 -3.65
CA ILE A 6 -1.21 -5.70 -3.59
C ILE A 6 -2.14 -4.52 -3.37
N ILE A 7 -3.05 -4.31 -4.31
CA ILE A 7 -4.01 -3.20 -4.34
C ILE A 7 -5.43 -3.78 -4.30
N ALA A 8 -6.12 -3.62 -3.16
CA ALA A 8 -7.53 -3.98 -3.05
C ALA A 8 -8.40 -2.89 -3.70
N VAL A 9 -9.31 -3.30 -4.60
CA VAL A 9 -10.16 -2.38 -5.37
C VAL A 9 -11.62 -2.72 -5.14
N TYR A 10 -12.46 -1.70 -4.92
CA TYR A 10 -13.91 -1.81 -4.94
C TYR A 10 -14.55 -0.50 -5.38
N ASN A 11 -15.05 -0.46 -6.62
CA ASN A 11 -15.65 0.73 -7.24
C ASN A 11 -14.74 1.98 -7.17
N ARG A 12 -13.50 1.87 -7.69
CA ARG A 12 -12.44 2.89 -7.63
C ARG A 12 -11.68 3.02 -8.95
N LEU A 13 -12.37 2.88 -10.08
CA LEU A 13 -11.75 2.89 -11.40
C LEU A 13 -10.91 4.15 -11.64
N GLU A 14 -11.43 5.33 -11.30
CA GLU A 14 -10.72 6.59 -11.57
C GLU A 14 -9.46 6.73 -10.70
N GLU A 15 -9.54 6.33 -9.44
CA GLU A 15 -8.37 6.33 -8.56
C GLU A 15 -7.32 5.30 -9.02
N VAL A 16 -7.75 4.14 -9.52
CA VAL A 16 -6.83 3.13 -10.10
C VAL A 16 -6.12 3.67 -11.34
N LYS A 17 -6.77 4.44 -12.19
CA LYS A 17 -6.13 5.11 -13.35
C LYS A 17 -5.02 6.06 -12.88
N GLU A 18 -5.29 6.89 -11.88
CA GLU A 18 -4.31 7.81 -11.29
C GLU A 18 -3.12 7.03 -10.66
N LEU A 19 -3.40 5.93 -9.95
CA LEU A 19 -2.39 5.06 -9.37
C LEU A 19 -1.50 4.47 -10.47
N LEU A 20 -2.08 3.89 -11.52
CA LEU A 20 -1.34 3.30 -12.65
C LEU A 20 -0.50 4.36 -13.38
N GLU A 21 -1.05 5.56 -13.62
CA GLU A 21 -0.30 6.67 -14.22
C GLU A 21 0.94 7.04 -13.39
N SER A 22 0.83 6.99 -12.07
CA SER A 22 1.97 7.24 -11.18
C SER A 22 2.96 6.06 -11.17
N ALA A 23 2.45 4.81 -11.25
CA ALA A 23 3.27 3.61 -11.28
C ALA A 23 4.12 3.52 -12.57
N GLU A 24 3.61 4.01 -13.70
CA GLU A 24 4.37 4.11 -14.96
C GLU A 24 5.65 4.96 -14.81
N LYS A 25 5.66 5.87 -13.84
CA LYS A 25 6.77 6.80 -13.56
C LYS A 25 7.73 6.28 -12.48
N LEU A 26 7.47 5.10 -11.89
CA LEU A 26 8.35 4.52 -10.88
C LEU A 26 9.76 4.30 -11.46
N GLU A 27 10.76 4.63 -10.67
CA GLU A 27 12.16 4.34 -10.96
C GLU A 27 12.52 2.92 -10.52
N GLY A 28 13.54 2.34 -11.15
CA GLY A 28 14.06 1.02 -10.81
C GLY A 28 13.70 -0.07 -11.83
N ASP A 29 14.11 -1.28 -11.52
CA ASP A 29 13.95 -2.46 -12.38
C ASP A 29 12.51 -2.98 -12.33
N ARG A 30 11.86 -3.07 -13.48
CA ARG A 30 10.47 -3.56 -13.63
C ARG A 30 10.32 -5.04 -13.28
N ASP A 31 11.36 -5.82 -13.43
CA ASP A 31 11.35 -7.25 -13.11
C ASP A 31 11.37 -7.53 -11.60
N LEU A 32 11.65 -6.52 -10.78
CA LEU A 32 11.64 -6.65 -9.33
C LEU A 32 10.23 -6.75 -8.74
N PHE A 33 9.19 -6.24 -9.41
CA PHE A 33 7.86 -6.14 -8.82
C PHE A 33 6.72 -6.42 -9.77
N GLU A 34 5.58 -6.81 -9.22
CA GLU A 34 4.27 -6.84 -9.88
C GLU A 34 3.29 -5.88 -9.19
N LEU A 35 2.34 -5.35 -9.94
CA LEU A 35 1.12 -4.74 -9.42
C LEU A 35 0.01 -5.81 -9.46
N LEU A 36 -0.43 -6.26 -8.31
CA LEU A 36 -1.50 -7.25 -8.17
C LEU A 36 -2.78 -6.56 -7.66
N PHE A 37 -3.68 -6.28 -8.58
CA PHE A 37 -5.00 -5.76 -8.26
C PHE A 37 -5.92 -6.90 -7.81
N VAL A 38 -6.61 -6.69 -6.69
CA VAL A 38 -7.64 -7.61 -6.18
C VAL A 38 -8.98 -6.89 -6.22
N ASP A 39 -9.78 -7.21 -7.21
CA ASP A 39 -11.12 -6.67 -7.36
C ASP A 39 -12.09 -7.37 -6.41
N ASP A 40 -12.63 -6.61 -5.48
CA ASP A 40 -13.61 -7.08 -4.48
C ASP A 40 -15.06 -6.92 -4.98
N GLY A 41 -15.30 -7.22 -6.26
CA GLY A 41 -16.61 -7.22 -6.88
C GLY A 41 -17.10 -5.85 -7.37
N SER A 42 -16.23 -5.08 -7.99
CA SER A 42 -16.55 -3.76 -8.57
C SER A 42 -17.57 -3.85 -9.70
N LYS A 43 -18.30 -2.74 -9.92
CA LYS A 43 -19.32 -2.59 -10.95
C LYS A 43 -19.15 -1.31 -11.78
N ASP A 44 -17.97 -0.67 -11.66
CA ASP A 44 -17.67 0.63 -12.27
C ASP A 44 -16.86 0.52 -13.58
N GLY A 45 -16.73 -0.71 -14.14
CA GLY A 45 -15.95 -0.95 -15.35
C GLY A 45 -14.47 -1.23 -15.09
N PHE A 46 -14.05 -1.43 -13.83
CA PHE A 46 -12.67 -1.74 -13.49
C PHE A 46 -12.15 -2.98 -14.22
N LYS A 47 -12.97 -4.06 -14.28
CA LYS A 47 -12.57 -5.32 -14.90
C LYS A 47 -12.24 -5.13 -16.37
N GLU A 48 -13.12 -4.51 -17.12
CA GLU A 48 -12.96 -4.25 -18.55
C GLU A 48 -11.75 -3.36 -18.82
N PHE A 49 -11.52 -2.37 -17.96
CA PHE A 49 -10.38 -1.49 -18.04
C PHE A 49 -9.06 -2.24 -17.83
N ILE A 50 -8.93 -3.02 -16.73
CA ILE A 50 -7.66 -3.64 -16.36
C ILE A 50 -7.27 -4.79 -17.30
N GLU A 51 -8.26 -5.50 -17.87
CA GLU A 51 -8.02 -6.56 -18.86
C GLU A 51 -7.50 -6.01 -20.22
N GLN A 52 -7.79 -4.73 -20.52
CA GLN A 52 -7.32 -4.04 -21.71
C GLN A 52 -6.09 -3.15 -21.45
N TYR A 53 -5.66 -3.06 -20.20
CA TYR A 53 -4.54 -2.20 -19.82
C TYR A 53 -3.20 -2.76 -20.34
N HIS A 54 -2.45 -1.92 -21.03
CA HIS A 54 -1.10 -2.22 -21.51
C HIS A 54 -0.15 -1.17 -20.97
N SER A 55 0.80 -1.60 -20.16
CA SER A 55 1.80 -0.71 -19.59
C SER A 55 2.75 -0.18 -20.68
N ALA A 56 2.96 1.13 -20.70
CA ALA A 56 3.91 1.78 -21.58
C ALA A 56 5.37 1.61 -21.12
N SER A 57 5.59 1.46 -19.81
CA SER A 57 6.92 1.30 -19.20
C SER A 57 7.30 -0.15 -18.90
N GLY A 58 6.46 -1.12 -19.27
CA GLY A 58 6.71 -2.55 -19.03
C GLY A 58 6.38 -3.02 -17.62
N LEU A 59 5.39 -2.41 -16.92
CA LEU A 59 4.92 -2.89 -15.63
C LEU A 59 4.29 -4.29 -15.75
N HIS A 60 4.62 -5.17 -14.82
CA HIS A 60 3.92 -6.45 -14.64
C HIS A 60 2.62 -6.21 -13.88
N VAL A 61 1.51 -6.12 -14.60
CA VAL A 61 0.17 -5.88 -14.04
C VAL A 61 -0.66 -7.15 -14.10
N ARG A 62 -1.24 -7.55 -12.96
CA ARG A 62 -2.16 -8.68 -12.85
C ARG A 62 -3.41 -8.26 -12.09
N ALA A 63 -4.55 -8.86 -12.44
CA ALA A 63 -5.79 -8.69 -11.69
C ALA A 63 -6.39 -10.05 -11.31
N ILE A 64 -6.91 -10.14 -10.10
CA ILE A 64 -7.70 -11.26 -9.60
C ILE A 64 -9.03 -10.75 -9.05
N TYR A 65 -10.05 -11.59 -9.04
CA TYR A 65 -11.43 -11.19 -8.78
C TYR A 65 -12.04 -12.01 -7.66
N GLN A 66 -12.87 -11.40 -6.85
CA GLN A 66 -13.67 -12.08 -5.83
C GLN A 66 -15.03 -11.40 -5.65
N GLN A 67 -15.97 -12.10 -4.99
CA GLN A 67 -17.17 -11.46 -4.48
C GLN A 67 -16.80 -10.55 -3.31
N ASN A 68 -17.56 -9.44 -3.13
CA ASN A 68 -17.26 -8.47 -2.09
C ASN A 68 -17.25 -9.08 -0.68
N GLN A 69 -16.09 -9.04 -0.05
CA GLN A 69 -15.84 -9.50 1.32
C GLN A 69 -15.06 -8.47 2.15
N GLY A 70 -14.79 -7.32 1.56
CA GLY A 70 -14.07 -6.21 2.20
C GLY A 70 -12.56 -6.24 2.01
N PRO A 71 -11.89 -5.11 2.33
CA PRO A 71 -10.50 -4.89 1.96
C PRO A 71 -9.50 -5.85 2.61
N GLY A 72 -9.79 -6.37 3.81
CA GLY A 72 -8.93 -7.36 4.47
C GLY A 72 -8.96 -8.70 3.75
N ALA A 73 -10.14 -9.18 3.36
CA ALA A 73 -10.29 -10.41 2.59
C ALA A 73 -9.62 -10.28 1.22
N ALA A 74 -9.78 -9.13 0.55
CA ALA A 74 -9.11 -8.86 -0.72
C ALA A 74 -7.58 -8.89 -0.58
N ARG A 75 -7.02 -8.25 0.45
CA ARG A 75 -5.56 -8.32 0.70
C ARG A 75 -5.10 -9.73 1.02
N ASN A 76 -5.87 -10.53 1.78
CA ASN A 76 -5.57 -11.93 2.05
C ASN A 76 -5.57 -12.76 0.77
N HIS A 77 -6.56 -12.57 -0.10
CA HIS A 77 -6.60 -13.21 -1.41
C HIS A 77 -5.38 -12.80 -2.25
N GLY A 78 -5.02 -11.52 -2.27
CA GLY A 78 -3.81 -11.04 -2.92
C GLY A 78 -2.54 -11.73 -2.42
N MET A 79 -2.35 -11.84 -1.10
CA MET A 79 -1.20 -12.53 -0.50
C MET A 79 -1.11 -14.00 -0.95
N SER A 80 -2.24 -14.70 -1.05
CA SER A 80 -2.27 -16.10 -1.49
C SER A 80 -1.88 -16.30 -2.96
N GLN A 81 -2.02 -15.27 -3.80
CA GLN A 81 -1.74 -15.30 -5.24
C GLN A 81 -0.47 -14.53 -5.64
N ALA A 82 0.13 -13.82 -4.70
CA ALA A 82 1.33 -13.02 -4.89
C ALA A 82 2.56 -13.89 -5.20
N GLN A 83 3.46 -13.41 -6.05
CA GLN A 83 4.67 -14.13 -6.48
C GLN A 83 5.94 -13.64 -5.78
N GLY A 84 5.91 -12.42 -5.21
CA GLY A 84 7.06 -11.78 -4.58
C GLY A 84 7.43 -12.40 -3.23
N GLU A 85 8.66 -12.13 -2.80
CA GLU A 85 9.16 -12.44 -1.45
C GLU A 85 8.60 -11.50 -0.38
N TYR A 86 8.23 -10.30 -0.80
CA TYR A 86 7.58 -9.28 0.01
C TYR A 86 6.23 -8.90 -0.59
N PHE A 87 5.24 -8.75 0.27
CA PHE A 87 3.91 -8.23 -0.06
C PHE A 87 3.81 -6.79 0.41
N ILE A 88 3.55 -5.86 -0.49
CA ILE A 88 3.39 -4.45 -0.13
C ILE A 88 1.94 -4.05 -0.40
N PHE A 89 1.21 -3.69 0.65
CA PHE A 89 -0.16 -3.18 0.52
C PHE A 89 -0.14 -1.69 0.23
N VAL A 90 -0.91 -1.30 -0.77
CA VAL A 90 -1.16 0.09 -1.14
C VAL A 90 -2.66 0.24 -1.38
N ASP A 91 -3.25 1.33 -0.89
CA ASP A 91 -4.66 1.61 -1.15
C ASP A 91 -4.85 2.15 -2.58
N SER A 92 -5.99 1.82 -3.21
CA SER A 92 -6.28 2.18 -4.60
C SER A 92 -6.34 3.69 -4.87
N ASP A 93 -6.50 4.51 -3.81
CA ASP A 93 -6.50 5.97 -3.86
C ASP A 93 -5.13 6.60 -3.50
N CYS A 94 -4.06 5.81 -3.63
CA CYS A 94 -2.69 6.27 -3.50
C CYS A 94 -2.04 6.52 -4.87
N MET A 95 -1.02 7.39 -4.88
CA MET A 95 -0.14 7.62 -6.03
C MET A 95 1.32 7.49 -5.56
N PHE A 96 2.18 6.96 -6.42
CA PHE A 96 3.60 6.76 -6.12
C PHE A 96 4.46 7.97 -6.50
N PRO A 97 5.34 8.45 -5.63
CA PRO A 97 6.51 9.23 -6.06
C PRO A 97 7.45 8.34 -6.91
N PRO A 98 8.13 8.88 -7.92
CA PRO A 98 9.01 8.07 -8.79
C PRO A 98 10.04 7.23 -8.03
N GLN A 99 10.62 7.75 -6.97
CA GLN A 99 11.66 7.10 -6.16
C GLN A 99 11.13 6.10 -5.11
N TRP A 100 9.82 5.90 -4.99
CA TRP A 100 9.21 5.12 -3.90
C TRP A 100 9.79 3.71 -3.77
N LEU A 101 9.92 2.98 -4.88
CA LEU A 101 10.45 1.61 -4.86
C LEU A 101 11.95 1.58 -4.60
N THR A 102 12.70 2.50 -5.18
CA THR A 102 14.16 2.58 -4.99
C THR A 102 14.54 2.93 -3.55
N GLU A 103 13.74 3.75 -2.85
CA GLU A 103 13.92 4.01 -1.43
C GLU A 103 13.61 2.78 -0.56
N ILE A 104 12.59 1.97 -0.93
CA ILE A 104 12.32 0.69 -0.28
C ILE A 104 13.51 -0.26 -0.47
N GLU A 105 14.00 -0.42 -1.71
CA GLU A 105 15.13 -1.28 -2.04
C GLU A 105 16.40 -0.91 -1.26
N LYS A 106 16.74 0.37 -1.24
CA LYS A 106 17.91 0.89 -0.52
C LYS A 106 17.87 0.51 0.96
N VAL A 107 16.76 0.80 1.64
CA VAL A 107 16.63 0.54 3.09
C VAL A 107 16.53 -0.97 3.37
N GLN A 108 15.84 -1.73 2.53
CA GLN A 108 15.74 -3.19 2.70
C GLN A 108 17.08 -3.89 2.50
N ASN A 109 17.93 -3.42 1.61
CA ASN A 109 19.29 -3.98 1.42
C ASN A 109 20.19 -3.72 2.63
N GLU A 110 19.97 -2.62 3.37
CA GLU A 110 20.74 -2.29 4.58
C GLU A 110 20.19 -2.96 5.84
N HIS A 111 18.88 -3.00 5.98
CA HIS A 111 18.24 -3.32 7.26
C HIS A 111 17.53 -4.68 7.30
N HIS A 112 17.10 -5.21 6.16
CA HIS A 112 16.39 -6.49 6.08
C HIS A 112 15.21 -6.57 7.07
N TYR A 113 14.28 -5.59 7.01
CA TYR A 113 13.06 -5.62 7.82
C TYR A 113 12.13 -6.76 7.40
N ASP A 114 11.56 -7.48 8.38
CA ASP A 114 10.50 -8.46 8.12
C ASP A 114 9.17 -7.77 7.78
N ALA A 115 8.94 -6.59 8.36
CA ALA A 115 7.83 -5.72 8.00
C ALA A 115 8.28 -4.25 8.00
N PHE A 116 7.69 -3.44 7.14
CA PHE A 116 8.03 -2.03 7.01
C PHE A 116 6.83 -1.22 6.55
N GLY A 117 6.96 0.08 6.58
CA GLY A 117 6.00 1.00 5.99
C GLY A 117 6.59 2.38 5.80
N GLY A 118 5.92 3.18 5.00
CA GLY A 118 6.24 4.57 4.78
C GLY A 118 5.09 5.49 5.18
N PRO A 119 5.35 6.80 5.34
CA PRO A 119 4.33 7.78 5.63
C PRO A 119 3.43 8.04 4.41
N ASP A 120 2.30 8.69 4.65
CA ASP A 120 1.50 9.27 3.60
C ASP A 120 1.64 10.81 3.60
N THR A 121 1.45 11.41 2.44
CA THR A 121 1.49 12.86 2.26
C THR A 121 0.47 13.33 1.22
N CYS A 122 0.39 14.63 1.03
CA CYS A 122 -0.53 15.27 0.09
C CYS A 122 0.19 15.59 -1.23
N HIS A 123 -0.40 15.17 -2.36
CA HIS A 123 0.16 15.55 -3.66
C HIS A 123 -0.04 17.07 -3.91
N PRO A 124 0.95 17.75 -4.51
CA PRO A 124 0.84 19.19 -4.80
C PRO A 124 -0.39 19.61 -5.63
N SER A 125 -0.87 18.71 -6.51
CA SER A 125 -2.07 18.96 -7.35
C SER A 125 -3.40 18.79 -6.62
N PHE A 126 -3.42 18.26 -5.38
CA PHE A 126 -4.66 18.04 -4.66
C PHE A 126 -5.36 19.35 -4.32
N SER A 127 -6.70 19.32 -4.28
CA SER A 127 -7.51 20.48 -3.98
C SER A 127 -7.18 21.09 -2.61
N PRO A 128 -7.48 22.38 -2.37
CA PRO A 128 -7.29 23.01 -1.06
C PRO A 128 -7.98 22.25 0.08
N LEU A 129 -9.16 21.66 -0.17
CA LEU A 129 -9.88 20.86 0.80
C LEU A 129 -9.09 19.58 1.17
N LEU A 130 -8.59 18.84 0.18
CA LEU A 130 -7.77 17.66 0.42
C LEU A 130 -6.48 18.00 1.18
N LYS A 131 -5.87 19.14 0.87
CA LYS A 131 -4.68 19.63 1.59
C LYS A 131 -5.00 19.96 3.05
N ALA A 132 -6.14 20.59 3.32
CA ALA A 132 -6.59 20.91 4.69
C ALA A 132 -6.89 19.62 5.49
N ILE A 133 -7.58 18.65 4.88
CA ILE A 133 -7.85 17.34 5.50
C ILE A 133 -6.53 16.61 5.80
N ASN A 134 -5.61 16.57 4.84
CA ASN A 134 -4.30 15.95 5.07
C ASN A 134 -3.54 16.64 6.21
N TYR A 135 -3.51 17.97 6.23
CA TYR A 135 -2.86 18.72 7.31
C TYR A 135 -3.44 18.39 8.68
N SER A 136 -4.77 18.32 8.81
CA SER A 136 -5.42 17.96 10.09
C SER A 136 -5.05 16.55 10.55
N MET A 137 -4.87 15.61 9.62
CA MET A 137 -4.55 14.21 9.91
C MET A 137 -3.05 13.91 10.08
N THR A 138 -2.16 14.81 9.64
CA THR A 138 -0.70 14.62 9.73
C THR A 138 -0.04 15.61 10.69
N SER A 139 -0.76 16.68 11.11
CA SER A 139 -0.24 17.65 12.06
C SER A 139 -0.02 17.01 13.45
N PHE A 140 0.96 17.54 14.18
CA PHE A 140 1.25 17.11 15.55
C PHE A 140 0.04 17.27 16.49
N ILE A 141 -0.75 18.33 16.31
CA ILE A 141 -1.96 18.59 17.10
C ILE A 141 -3.06 17.56 16.78
N GLY A 142 -3.20 17.14 15.51
CA GLY A 142 -4.26 16.23 15.08
C GLY A 142 -4.01 14.76 15.44
N THR A 143 -2.77 14.31 15.41
CA THR A 143 -2.41 12.88 15.55
C THR A 143 -1.25 12.61 16.50
N GLY A 144 -0.80 13.59 17.29
CA GLY A 144 0.33 13.43 18.21
C GLY A 144 1.65 13.07 17.51
N GLY A 145 1.77 13.39 16.20
CA GLY A 145 2.97 13.07 15.42
C GLY A 145 3.08 11.59 14.98
N THR A 146 2.01 10.80 15.14
CA THR A 146 2.00 9.38 14.76
C THR A 146 1.81 9.14 13.25
N ARG A 147 1.41 10.18 12.49
CA ARG A 147 1.25 10.15 11.04
C ARG A 147 2.08 11.25 10.37
N GLY A 148 2.59 10.98 9.18
CA GLY A 148 3.29 11.98 8.36
C GLY A 148 4.66 12.42 8.88
N ASN A 149 5.16 11.88 10.00
CA ASN A 149 6.43 12.28 10.58
C ASN A 149 7.58 11.37 10.13
N LYS A 150 8.64 11.97 9.61
CA LYS A 150 9.91 11.28 9.31
C LYS A 150 10.64 10.81 10.58
N LYS A 151 10.32 11.40 11.75
CA LYS A 151 10.87 11.02 13.06
C LYS A 151 9.73 10.48 13.92
N HIS A 152 9.59 9.17 13.97
CA HIS A 152 8.61 8.51 14.83
C HIS A 152 9.14 8.38 16.25
N VAL A 153 8.35 8.80 17.23
CA VAL A 153 8.66 8.60 18.65
C VAL A 153 7.91 7.34 19.13
N GLY A 154 8.65 6.28 19.50
CA GLY A 154 8.07 5.02 19.94
C GLY A 154 8.04 3.92 18.86
N ARG A 155 7.17 2.92 19.02
CA ARG A 155 7.01 1.83 18.06
C ARG A 155 6.25 2.32 16.82
N PHE A 156 6.80 2.05 15.65
CA PHE A 156 6.14 2.32 14.38
C PHE A 156 5.21 1.16 14.00
N TYR A 157 3.94 1.46 13.78
CA TYR A 157 2.95 0.50 13.32
C TYR A 157 2.62 0.76 11.84
N PRO A 158 3.11 -0.06 10.90
CA PRO A 158 2.79 0.06 9.48
C PRO A 158 1.29 0.09 9.22
N ARG A 159 0.87 0.89 8.24
CA ARG A 159 -0.53 1.06 7.84
C ARG A 159 -0.75 0.52 6.43
N SER A 160 -1.89 -0.11 6.19
CA SER A 160 -2.19 -0.82 4.95
C SER A 160 -2.15 0.02 3.68
N PHE A 161 -2.17 1.33 3.78
CA PHE A 161 -1.98 2.21 2.63
C PHE A 161 -0.54 2.27 2.11
N ASN A 162 0.45 1.81 2.88
CA ASN A 162 1.87 1.74 2.52
C ASN A 162 2.61 0.82 3.52
N MET A 163 2.31 -0.47 3.46
CA MET A 163 2.81 -1.47 4.41
C MET A 163 3.39 -2.66 3.65
N GLY A 164 4.66 -2.97 3.89
CA GLY A 164 5.32 -4.15 3.39
C GLY A 164 5.50 -5.21 4.48
N ILE A 165 5.35 -6.47 4.11
CA ILE A 165 5.66 -7.63 4.95
C ILE A 165 6.42 -8.67 4.12
N SER A 166 7.32 -9.42 4.74
CA SER A 166 7.95 -10.58 4.09
C SER A 166 6.97 -11.76 4.01
N ARG A 167 7.16 -12.63 3.02
CA ARG A 167 6.43 -13.91 2.92
C ARG A 167 6.57 -14.73 4.21
N LYS A 168 7.73 -14.69 4.85
CA LYS A 168 7.98 -15.33 6.14
C LYS A 168 7.01 -14.87 7.23
N VAL A 169 6.68 -13.58 7.28
CA VAL A 169 5.66 -13.05 8.21
C VAL A 169 4.31 -13.70 7.92
N TYR A 170 3.87 -13.68 6.66
CA TYR A 170 2.61 -14.29 6.25
C TYR A 170 2.55 -15.78 6.56
N ASP A 171 3.61 -16.53 6.26
CA ASP A 171 3.68 -17.98 6.52
C ASP A 171 3.64 -18.32 8.02
N THR A 172 4.11 -17.39 8.87
CA THR A 172 4.18 -17.59 10.32
C THR A 172 2.89 -17.22 11.05
N ILE A 173 2.32 -16.05 10.75
CA ILE A 173 1.18 -15.50 11.50
C ILE A 173 -0.12 -15.44 10.69
N GLY A 174 -0.10 -15.89 9.44
CA GLY A 174 -1.24 -15.82 8.53
C GLY A 174 -1.55 -14.41 8.03
N GLY A 175 -2.72 -14.25 7.45
CA GLY A 175 -3.18 -12.99 6.89
C GLY A 175 -3.80 -12.02 7.91
N MET A 176 -4.43 -10.97 7.37
CA MET A 176 -5.18 -9.99 8.16
C MET A 176 -6.40 -10.63 8.80
N GLY A 177 -6.70 -10.24 10.04
CA GLY A 177 -7.87 -10.72 10.78
C GLY A 177 -9.21 -10.20 10.22
N GLY A 178 -10.32 -10.81 10.66
CA GLY A 178 -11.68 -10.47 10.22
C GLY A 178 -12.27 -9.19 10.84
N LEU A 179 -11.48 -8.31 11.44
CA LEU A 179 -11.96 -7.05 12.02
C LEU A 179 -12.52 -6.14 10.91
N ARG A 180 -13.64 -5.48 11.20
CA ARG A 180 -14.22 -4.51 10.26
C ARG A 180 -13.35 -3.24 10.11
N HIS A 181 -12.70 -2.81 11.20
CA HIS A 181 -11.84 -1.64 11.26
C HIS A 181 -10.56 -1.96 12.05
N GLY A 182 -9.46 -1.31 11.74
CA GLY A 182 -8.18 -1.47 12.46
C GLY A 182 -7.42 -2.75 12.13
N GLN A 183 -7.73 -3.42 11.00
CA GLN A 183 -7.04 -4.64 10.57
C GLN A 183 -5.52 -4.46 10.45
N ASP A 184 -5.07 -3.31 9.97
CA ASP A 184 -3.67 -2.96 9.85
C ASP A 184 -2.97 -2.83 11.21
N MET A 185 -3.66 -2.27 12.19
CA MET A 185 -3.13 -2.15 13.55
C MET A 185 -3.04 -3.53 14.22
N ASP A 186 -4.10 -4.34 14.14
CA ASP A 186 -4.10 -5.72 14.64
C ASP A 186 -2.96 -6.53 14.00
N TYR A 187 -2.82 -6.44 12.68
CA TYR A 187 -1.78 -7.15 11.97
C TYR A 187 -0.38 -6.71 12.38
N SER A 188 -0.15 -5.40 12.50
CA SER A 188 1.10 -4.84 13.00
C SER A 188 1.42 -5.30 14.43
N MET A 189 0.42 -5.37 15.31
CA MET A 189 0.62 -5.89 16.69
C MET A 189 0.99 -7.37 16.67
N ARG A 190 0.34 -8.21 15.85
CA ARG A 190 0.68 -9.63 15.71
C ARG A 190 2.10 -9.83 15.16
N ILE A 191 2.54 -8.99 14.21
CA ILE A 191 3.92 -8.98 13.70
C ILE A 191 4.92 -8.72 14.83
N TYR A 192 4.69 -7.70 15.67
CA TYR A 192 5.55 -7.42 16.81
C TYR A 192 5.56 -8.54 17.86
N ASN A 193 4.38 -9.10 18.17
CA ASN A 193 4.26 -10.17 19.15
C ASN A 193 4.96 -11.46 18.71
N ALA A 194 5.07 -11.67 17.40
CA ALA A 194 5.83 -12.79 16.81
C ALA A 194 7.35 -12.53 16.76
N GLY A 195 7.83 -11.36 17.22
CA GLY A 195 9.25 -11.05 17.29
C GLY A 195 9.88 -10.56 15.99
N PHE A 196 9.10 -10.21 14.99
CA PHE A 196 9.61 -9.74 13.71
C PHE A 196 10.18 -8.32 13.77
N LYS A 197 11.19 -8.07 12.94
CA LYS A 197 11.84 -6.77 12.83
C LYS A 197 10.99 -5.82 11.98
N VAL A 198 10.53 -4.71 12.59
CA VAL A 198 9.67 -3.72 11.93
C VAL A 198 10.40 -2.39 11.78
N GLY A 199 10.32 -1.77 10.61
CA GLY A 199 10.97 -0.49 10.32
C GLY A 199 10.11 0.53 9.61
N LEU A 200 10.44 1.81 9.82
CA LEU A 200 9.90 2.94 9.06
C LEU A 200 10.88 3.29 7.94
N ILE A 201 10.37 3.35 6.70
CA ILE A 201 11.10 3.86 5.53
C ILE A 201 10.55 5.26 5.22
N ALA A 202 11.13 6.27 5.85
CA ALA A 202 10.58 7.62 5.86
C ALA A 202 10.51 8.28 4.48
N ASP A 203 11.40 7.92 3.56
CA ASP A 203 11.45 8.49 2.21
C ASP A 203 10.64 7.69 1.19
N ALA A 204 10.16 6.48 1.53
CA ALA A 204 9.19 5.71 0.74
C ALA A 204 7.75 6.12 1.08
N TYR A 205 7.42 7.38 0.91
CA TYR A 205 6.06 7.88 1.15
C TYR A 205 5.15 7.68 -0.07
N VAL A 206 3.84 7.67 0.17
CA VAL A 206 2.81 7.70 -0.90
C VAL A 206 1.98 8.98 -0.82
N TYR A 207 1.47 9.45 -1.96
CA TYR A 207 0.46 10.48 -1.98
C TYR A 207 -0.91 9.83 -1.80
N HIS A 208 -1.62 10.15 -0.72
CA HIS A 208 -2.89 9.50 -0.38
C HIS A 208 -4.06 10.47 -0.57
N LYS A 209 -4.92 10.18 -1.54
CA LYS A 209 -6.11 10.96 -1.87
C LYS A 209 -7.24 10.63 -0.89
N ARG A 210 -7.29 11.36 0.19
CA ARG A 210 -8.31 11.18 1.23
C ARG A 210 -9.73 11.31 0.68
N ARG A 211 -10.66 10.53 1.22
CA ARG A 211 -12.08 10.69 0.91
C ARG A 211 -12.57 12.08 1.31
N THR A 212 -13.36 12.70 0.44
CA THR A 212 -14.00 14.01 0.68
C THR A 212 -15.48 13.87 1.07
N SER A 213 -16.06 12.67 0.97
CA SER A 213 -17.40 12.34 1.40
C SER A 213 -17.40 11.59 2.72
N ILE A 214 -18.32 11.95 3.59
CA ILE A 214 -18.64 11.28 4.85
C ILE A 214 -19.44 10.01 4.55
#